data_ae4b868f259e5d583d40f2498d1f8d10
#
_entry.id   ae4b868f259e5d583d40f2498d1f8d10
#
_cell.length_a   1.000
_cell.length_b   1.000
_cell.length_c   1.000
_cell.angle_alpha   90.00
_cell.angle_beta   90.00
_cell.angle_gamma   90.00
#
_symmetry.space_group_name_H-M   'P 1'
#
loop_
_entity.id
_entity.type
_entity.pdbx_description
1 polymer ?
#
loop_
_entity_poly.entity_id
_entity_poly.type
_entity_poly.pdbx_seq_one_letter_code
_entity_poly.pdbx_strand_id
1 'polypeptide(L)'
;MTDWSGAEYARLSALQRMMITEAMAGLEFGVDDHVLDIGCGDGFLTGAIAALAPRGMVIGADPSHRMIATATTATVGDAGPRFVVADVRALPFARVFDAAVSFNALHWVPQARLALSQIAAVLKPGGSLVVQVVCAGPRPSLEDVTTTVSRRPRWAPWFEDFDPPFVHLDPDGYEALAASAGLALDDLVVGDRQWDFGSREAFQRWSAMGSTAWTDRLPADERERFVTDQVDAYERVTGTAGLFAFMQMRARLHRGQTG
;
A
#
# COMPACT_ATOMS: atom_id res chain seq x y z
N MET A 1 -1.26 -22.00 10.82
CA MET A 1 -0.69 -21.59 9.52
C MET A 1 -1.62 -22.18 8.47
N THR A 2 -2.46 -21.38 7.84
CA THR A 2 -3.40 -21.85 6.82
C THR A 2 -2.59 -22.22 5.58
N ASP A 3 -2.62 -23.49 5.20
CA ASP A 3 -1.93 -23.99 4.01
C ASP A 3 -2.76 -23.58 2.78
N TRP A 4 -2.30 -22.55 2.08
CA TRP A 4 -2.99 -22.01 0.91
C TRP A 4 -2.76 -22.90 -0.29
N SER A 5 -3.83 -23.36 -0.94
CA SER A 5 -3.68 -23.97 -2.27
C SER A 5 -3.13 -22.91 -3.25
N GLY A 6 -2.21 -23.28 -4.15
CA GLY A 6 -1.63 -22.34 -5.12
C GLY A 6 -2.67 -21.61 -5.98
N ALA A 7 -3.82 -22.25 -6.26
CA ALA A 7 -4.94 -21.63 -6.97
C ALA A 7 -5.68 -20.58 -6.14
N GLU A 8 -5.75 -20.75 -4.84
CA GLU A 8 -6.38 -19.83 -3.90
C GLU A 8 -5.50 -18.60 -3.66
N TYR A 9 -4.20 -18.80 -3.48
CA TYR A 9 -3.21 -17.72 -3.45
C TYR A 9 -3.21 -16.91 -4.76
N ALA A 10 -3.30 -17.57 -5.92
CA ALA A 10 -3.37 -16.89 -7.21
C ALA A 10 -4.62 -16.00 -7.35
N ARG A 11 -5.77 -16.43 -6.82
CA ARG A 11 -7.00 -15.61 -6.83
C ARG A 11 -6.92 -14.44 -5.85
N LEU A 12 -6.35 -14.63 -4.67
CA LEU A 12 -6.19 -13.59 -3.66
C LEU A 12 -5.15 -12.56 -4.09
N SER A 13 -4.10 -12.97 -4.78
CA SER A 13 -3.12 -12.06 -5.37
C SER A 13 -3.57 -11.44 -6.70
N ALA A 14 -4.69 -11.89 -7.29
CA ALA A 14 -5.17 -11.38 -8.57
C ALA A 14 -5.54 -9.88 -8.50
N LEU A 15 -6.20 -9.44 -7.42
CA LEU A 15 -6.47 -8.02 -7.19
C LEU A 15 -5.17 -7.22 -7.15
N GLN A 16 -4.20 -7.65 -6.34
CA GLN A 16 -2.91 -6.96 -6.21
C GLN A 16 -2.15 -6.93 -7.53
N ARG A 17 -2.13 -8.04 -8.27
CA ARG A 17 -1.50 -8.11 -9.60
C ARG A 17 -2.18 -7.19 -10.61
N MET A 18 -3.51 -7.15 -10.63
CA MET A 18 -4.25 -6.22 -11.48
C MET A 18 -3.90 -4.77 -11.12
N MET A 19 -3.96 -4.42 -9.84
CA MET A 19 -3.60 -3.08 -9.36
C MET A 19 -2.16 -2.71 -9.71
N ILE A 20 -1.21 -3.66 -9.63
CA ILE A 20 0.18 -3.46 -10.03
C ILE A 20 0.30 -3.29 -11.55
N THR A 21 -0.38 -4.11 -12.35
CA THR A 21 -0.36 -3.99 -13.80
C THR A 21 -0.90 -2.63 -14.25
N GLU A 22 -1.99 -2.17 -13.65
CA GLU A 22 -2.54 -0.83 -13.90
C GLU A 22 -1.59 0.28 -13.40
N ALA A 23 -0.95 0.06 -12.24
CA ALA A 23 0.02 0.99 -11.69
C ALA A 23 1.25 1.16 -12.58
N MET A 24 1.73 0.05 -13.17
CA MET A 24 2.83 0.05 -14.13
C MET A 24 2.46 0.76 -15.43
N ALA A 25 1.19 0.74 -15.82
CA ALA A 25 0.73 1.45 -17.01
C ALA A 25 0.97 2.96 -16.85
N GLY A 26 1.83 3.52 -17.71
CA GLY A 26 2.22 4.93 -17.69
C GLY A 26 3.29 5.27 -16.64
N LEU A 27 4.03 4.29 -16.11
CA LEU A 27 5.33 4.54 -15.50
C LEU A 27 6.38 4.55 -16.63
N GLU A 28 7.17 5.61 -16.65
CA GLU A 28 8.29 5.78 -17.57
C GLU A 28 9.55 6.09 -16.74
N PHE A 29 10.59 5.32 -17.00
CA PHE A 29 11.89 5.52 -16.37
C PHE A 29 12.98 5.57 -17.44
N GLY A 30 13.99 6.38 -17.23
CA GLY A 30 15.24 6.29 -17.98
C GLY A 30 15.94 4.95 -17.69
N VAL A 31 16.62 4.40 -18.68
CA VAL A 31 17.31 3.11 -18.55
C VAL A 31 18.40 3.10 -17.47
N ASP A 32 18.91 4.27 -17.10
CA ASP A 32 19.94 4.50 -16.08
C ASP A 32 19.36 5.06 -14.76
N ASP A 33 18.03 5.21 -14.64
CA ASP A 33 17.42 5.83 -13.47
C ASP A 33 17.61 5.00 -12.19
N HIS A 34 17.89 5.71 -11.11
CA HIS A 34 17.84 5.16 -9.77
C HIS A 34 16.41 5.29 -9.22
N VAL A 35 15.75 4.17 -8.97
CA VAL A 35 14.34 4.14 -8.56
C VAL A 35 14.19 3.51 -7.17
N LEU A 36 13.40 4.15 -6.32
CA LEU A 36 13.02 3.65 -4.99
C LEU A 36 11.55 3.20 -5.01
N ASP A 37 11.30 1.94 -4.70
CA ASP A 37 9.98 1.36 -4.49
C ASP A 37 9.68 1.29 -2.98
N ILE A 38 8.73 2.10 -2.50
CA ILE A 38 8.40 2.31 -1.09
C ILE A 38 7.19 1.49 -0.70
N GLY A 39 7.36 0.60 0.29
CA GLY A 39 6.37 -0.41 0.64
C GLY A 39 6.35 -1.52 -0.41
N CYS A 40 7.53 -1.99 -0.80
CA CYS A 40 7.73 -2.93 -1.91
C CYS A 40 7.13 -4.32 -1.68
N GLY A 41 6.76 -4.65 -0.44
CA GLY A 41 6.20 -5.95 -0.07
C GLY A 41 7.10 -7.11 -0.48
N ASP A 42 6.56 -8.06 -1.23
CA ASP A 42 7.26 -9.25 -1.74
C ASP A 42 8.20 -8.99 -2.94
N GLY A 43 8.33 -7.72 -3.36
CA GLY A 43 9.24 -7.29 -4.41
C GLY A 43 8.75 -7.52 -5.85
N PHE A 44 7.50 -7.97 -6.04
CA PHE A 44 6.98 -8.24 -7.38
C PHE A 44 7.01 -7.00 -8.29
N LEU A 45 6.55 -5.84 -7.78
CA LEU A 45 6.59 -4.57 -8.51
C LEU A 45 8.04 -4.09 -8.71
N THR A 46 8.88 -4.20 -7.69
CA THR A 46 10.28 -3.80 -7.75
C THR A 46 11.03 -4.52 -8.87
N GLY A 47 10.74 -5.83 -9.05
CA GLY A 47 11.29 -6.62 -10.16
C GLY A 47 10.85 -6.11 -11.54
N ALA A 48 9.58 -5.73 -11.68
CA ALA A 48 9.04 -5.18 -12.91
C ALA A 48 9.65 -3.79 -13.23
N ILE A 49 9.86 -2.95 -12.21
CA ILE A 49 10.55 -1.65 -12.36
C ILE A 49 12.01 -1.85 -12.78
N ALA A 50 12.70 -2.83 -12.21
CA ALA A 50 14.10 -3.12 -12.60
C ALA A 50 14.24 -3.49 -14.07
N ALA A 51 13.22 -4.12 -14.67
CA ALA A 51 13.21 -4.39 -16.09
C ALA A 51 13.07 -3.13 -16.97
N LEU A 52 12.48 -2.04 -16.43
CA LEU A 52 12.36 -0.76 -17.13
C LEU A 52 13.60 0.12 -16.99
N ALA A 53 14.39 -0.04 -15.92
CA ALA A 53 15.64 0.69 -15.66
C ALA A 53 16.84 -0.27 -15.58
N PRO A 54 17.17 -1.00 -16.66
CA PRO A 54 18.10 -2.14 -16.62
C PRO A 54 19.56 -1.78 -16.35
N ARG A 55 19.95 -0.51 -16.46
CA ARG A 55 21.30 -0.01 -16.13
C ARG A 55 21.31 0.88 -14.90
N GLY A 56 20.11 1.17 -14.36
CA GLY A 56 19.91 1.94 -13.15
C GLY A 56 20.07 1.09 -11.89
N MET A 57 19.77 1.73 -10.76
CA MET A 57 19.70 1.07 -9.46
C MET A 57 18.25 1.06 -8.99
N VAL A 58 17.67 -0.10 -8.77
CA VAL A 58 16.32 -0.22 -8.23
C VAL A 58 16.39 -0.81 -6.83
N ILE A 59 15.82 -0.10 -5.86
CA ILE A 59 15.77 -0.51 -4.45
C ILE A 59 14.32 -0.61 -4.01
N GLY A 60 13.92 -1.77 -3.47
CA GLY A 60 12.68 -1.96 -2.74
C GLY A 60 12.91 -1.76 -1.25
N ALA A 61 12.09 -0.93 -0.61
CA ALA A 61 12.12 -0.67 0.83
C ALA A 61 10.77 -1.04 1.46
N ASP A 62 10.80 -1.82 2.55
CA ASP A 62 9.61 -2.21 3.31
C ASP A 62 9.97 -2.35 4.80
N PRO A 63 9.12 -1.93 5.75
CA PRO A 63 9.41 -2.09 7.17
C PRO A 63 9.36 -3.54 7.66
N SER A 64 8.76 -4.45 6.89
CA SER A 64 8.61 -5.85 7.26
C SER A 64 9.82 -6.70 6.89
N HIS A 65 10.55 -7.18 7.88
CA HIS A 65 11.63 -8.15 7.68
C HIS A 65 11.19 -9.39 6.88
N ARG A 66 9.96 -9.86 7.10
CA ARG A 66 9.41 -11.03 6.41
C ARG A 66 9.19 -10.74 4.93
N MET A 67 8.66 -9.56 4.59
CA MET A 67 8.46 -9.17 3.19
C MET A 67 9.80 -9.04 2.47
N ILE A 68 10.77 -8.38 3.07
CA ILE A 68 12.11 -8.24 2.49
C ILE A 68 12.81 -9.59 2.32
N ALA A 69 12.68 -10.52 3.28
CA ALA A 69 13.22 -11.87 3.12
C ALA A 69 12.58 -12.61 1.93
N THR A 70 11.26 -12.48 1.76
CA THR A 70 10.53 -13.04 0.61
C THR A 70 11.00 -12.43 -0.71
N ALA A 71 11.06 -11.10 -0.78
CA ALA A 71 11.50 -10.35 -1.97
C ALA A 71 12.93 -10.73 -2.39
N THR A 72 13.84 -10.82 -1.41
CA THR A 72 15.24 -11.19 -1.66
C THR A 72 15.35 -12.63 -2.19
N THR A 73 14.54 -13.55 -1.65
CA THR A 73 14.56 -14.95 -2.08
C THR A 73 13.96 -15.14 -3.48
N ALA A 74 12.98 -14.33 -3.86
CA ALA A 74 12.34 -14.37 -5.16
C ALA A 74 13.23 -13.80 -6.29
N THR A 75 14.25 -13.00 -5.93
CA THR A 75 15.16 -12.37 -6.89
C THR A 75 16.34 -13.29 -7.20
N VAL A 76 16.49 -13.66 -8.46
CA VAL A 76 17.57 -14.54 -8.93
C VAL A 76 18.66 -13.71 -9.64
N GLY A 77 19.90 -13.79 -9.14
CA GLY A 77 21.09 -13.21 -9.76
C GLY A 77 21.51 -11.82 -9.22
N ASP A 78 22.77 -11.46 -9.46
CA ASP A 78 23.40 -10.24 -8.92
C ASP A 78 22.96 -8.94 -9.61
N ALA A 79 22.31 -9.02 -10.76
CA ALA A 79 21.85 -7.87 -11.55
C ALA A 79 20.40 -7.44 -11.26
N GLY A 80 19.75 -8.05 -10.29
CA GLY A 80 18.35 -7.73 -9.91
C GLY A 80 18.24 -6.52 -8.98
N PRO A 81 16.98 -6.15 -8.62
CA PRO A 81 16.75 -5.10 -7.63
C PRO A 81 17.30 -5.50 -6.26
N ARG A 82 17.60 -4.51 -5.44
CA ARG A 82 18.05 -4.69 -4.06
C ARG A 82 16.90 -4.42 -3.11
N PHE A 83 16.92 -5.07 -1.94
CA PHE A 83 15.87 -4.91 -0.93
C PHE A 83 16.47 -4.51 0.41
N VAL A 84 15.75 -3.65 1.13
CA VAL A 84 16.17 -3.15 2.43
C VAL A 84 15.00 -3.04 3.38
N VAL A 85 15.20 -3.45 4.62
CA VAL A 85 14.25 -3.18 5.70
C VAL A 85 14.37 -1.70 6.07
N ALA A 86 13.35 -0.91 5.75
CA ALA A 86 13.33 0.52 6.07
C ALA A 86 11.89 1.04 6.25
N ASP A 87 11.73 1.90 7.23
CA ASP A 87 10.51 2.65 7.44
C ASP A 87 10.56 3.95 6.61
N VAL A 88 9.52 4.25 5.87
CA VAL A 88 9.43 5.47 5.05
C VAL A 88 9.56 6.75 5.88
N ARG A 89 9.28 6.70 7.18
CA ARG A 89 9.43 7.82 8.12
C ARG A 89 10.89 8.14 8.48
N ALA A 90 11.84 7.24 8.11
CA ALA A 90 13.26 7.37 8.37
C ALA A 90 14.07 6.61 7.31
N LEU A 91 14.02 7.07 6.06
CA LEU A 91 14.70 6.42 4.94
C LEU A 91 16.23 6.57 5.08
N PRO A 92 17.00 5.45 5.04
CA PRO A 92 18.45 5.48 5.27
C PRO A 92 19.25 5.79 4.00
N PHE A 93 18.73 6.66 3.13
CA PHE A 93 19.35 6.94 1.84
C PHE A 93 19.80 8.39 1.71
N ALA A 94 20.89 8.59 0.97
CA ALA A 94 21.25 9.90 0.45
C ALA A 94 20.31 10.32 -0.69
N ARG A 95 20.45 11.55 -1.16
CA ARG A 95 19.69 12.12 -2.30
C ARG A 95 20.24 11.58 -3.61
N VAL A 96 19.78 10.42 -4.03
CA VAL A 96 20.34 9.69 -5.19
C VAL A 96 19.29 9.19 -6.18
N PHE A 97 17.99 9.26 -5.85
CA PHE A 97 16.95 8.70 -6.69
C PHE A 97 16.42 9.70 -7.72
N ASP A 98 16.28 9.24 -8.95
CA ASP A 98 15.63 9.97 -10.04
C ASP A 98 14.11 9.86 -9.91
N ALA A 99 13.63 8.72 -9.42
CA ALA A 99 12.23 8.48 -9.20
C ALA A 99 11.98 7.67 -7.91
N ALA A 100 10.81 7.86 -7.33
CA ALA A 100 10.25 7.00 -6.31
C ALA A 100 8.83 6.59 -6.68
N VAL A 101 8.42 5.41 -6.24
CA VAL A 101 7.05 4.93 -6.38
C VAL A 101 6.55 4.38 -5.05
N SER A 102 5.25 4.44 -4.82
CA SER A 102 4.61 3.77 -3.69
C SER A 102 3.20 3.35 -4.05
N PHE A 103 2.94 2.06 -4.05
CA PHE A 103 1.64 1.50 -4.42
C PHE A 103 1.01 0.75 -3.25
N ASN A 104 -0.16 1.21 -2.82
CA ASN A 104 -0.95 0.61 -1.74
C ASN A 104 -0.20 0.44 -0.40
N ALA A 105 0.74 1.35 -0.10
CA ALA A 105 1.54 1.30 1.12
C ALA A 105 1.35 2.54 2.02
N LEU A 106 1.35 3.76 1.47
CA LEU A 106 1.40 4.98 2.29
C LEU A 106 0.12 5.24 3.09
N HIS A 107 -1.01 4.65 2.75
CA HIS A 107 -2.21 4.72 3.60
C HIS A 107 -2.07 3.94 4.93
N TRP A 108 -1.04 3.11 5.09
CA TRP A 108 -0.66 2.48 6.36
C TRP A 108 0.30 3.32 7.20
N VAL A 109 0.55 4.58 6.79
CA VAL A 109 1.47 5.50 7.49
C VAL A 109 0.72 6.75 7.93
N PRO A 110 0.17 6.79 9.17
CA PRO A 110 -0.59 7.94 9.66
C PRO A 110 0.17 9.27 9.62
N GLN A 111 1.52 9.23 9.72
CA GLN A 111 2.39 10.41 9.63
C GLN A 111 2.70 10.77 8.16
N ALA A 112 1.66 10.96 7.33
CA ALA A 112 1.79 11.14 5.89
C ALA A 112 2.74 12.29 5.49
N ARG A 113 2.68 13.45 6.18
CA ARG A 113 3.61 14.57 5.91
C ARG A 113 5.07 14.18 6.14
N LEU A 114 5.35 13.44 7.22
CA LEU A 114 6.71 12.98 7.51
C LEU A 114 7.20 12.01 6.42
N ALA A 115 6.35 11.06 6.03
CA ALA A 115 6.66 10.12 4.96
C ALA A 115 7.00 10.84 3.64
N LEU A 116 6.13 11.76 3.20
CA LEU A 116 6.37 12.55 1.98
C LEU A 116 7.64 13.41 2.08
N SER A 117 7.94 13.99 3.25
CA SER A 117 9.17 14.77 3.46
C SER A 117 10.43 13.90 3.36
N GLN A 118 10.40 12.67 3.88
CA GLN A 118 11.51 11.73 3.75
C GLN A 118 11.71 11.29 2.30
N ILE A 119 10.62 11.07 1.56
CA ILE A 119 10.67 10.75 0.13
C ILE A 119 11.29 11.93 -0.64
N ALA A 120 10.83 13.15 -0.39
CA ALA A 120 11.41 14.36 -0.99
C ALA A 120 12.91 14.49 -0.69
N ALA A 121 13.35 14.13 0.52
CA ALA A 121 14.76 14.24 0.92
C ALA A 121 15.69 13.32 0.11
N VAL A 122 15.23 12.13 -0.30
CA VAL A 122 16.03 11.15 -1.04
C VAL A 122 15.94 11.30 -2.55
N LEU A 123 14.94 12.03 -3.07
CA LEU A 123 14.82 12.38 -4.49
C LEU A 123 15.83 13.45 -4.89
N LYS A 124 16.40 13.33 -6.07
CA LYS A 124 17.20 14.40 -6.72
C LYS A 124 16.31 15.64 -6.96
N PRO A 125 16.89 16.84 -7.17
CA PRO A 125 16.13 17.98 -7.69
C PRO A 125 15.45 17.61 -9.02
N GLY A 126 14.16 17.85 -9.16
CA GLY A 126 13.34 17.44 -10.31
C GLY A 126 12.99 15.95 -10.33
N GLY A 127 13.41 15.17 -9.35
CA GLY A 127 13.05 13.75 -9.25
C GLY A 127 11.55 13.55 -9.02
N SER A 128 11.01 12.49 -9.60
CA SER A 128 9.56 12.21 -9.63
C SER A 128 9.11 11.27 -8.50
N LEU A 129 7.84 11.39 -8.12
CA LEU A 129 7.16 10.47 -7.21
C LEU A 129 5.79 10.08 -7.78
N VAL A 130 5.51 8.78 -7.84
CA VAL A 130 4.16 8.28 -8.13
C VAL A 130 3.63 7.56 -6.89
N VAL A 131 2.48 8.02 -6.42
CA VAL A 131 1.77 7.41 -5.27
C VAL A 131 0.42 6.89 -5.73
N GLN A 132 0.06 5.68 -5.31
CA GLN A 132 -1.28 5.14 -5.45
C GLN A 132 -1.72 4.54 -4.12
N VAL A 133 -2.84 5.01 -3.60
CA VAL A 133 -3.34 4.61 -2.27
C VAL A 133 -4.86 4.53 -2.24
N VAL A 134 -5.39 3.78 -1.30
CA VAL A 134 -6.78 3.95 -0.87
C VAL A 134 -6.89 5.33 -0.23
N CYS A 135 -7.91 6.10 -0.60
CA CYS A 135 -8.09 7.49 -0.14
C CYS A 135 -9.48 7.68 0.48
N ALA A 136 -9.66 8.82 1.13
CA ALA A 136 -10.97 9.25 1.61
C ALA A 136 -11.97 9.43 0.47
N GLY A 137 -13.24 9.20 0.76
CA GLY A 137 -14.31 9.36 -0.22
C GLY A 137 -15.70 9.25 0.42
N PRO A 138 -16.76 9.26 -0.40
CA PRO A 138 -18.13 9.31 0.09
C PRO A 138 -18.60 8.00 0.74
N ARG A 139 -17.87 6.92 0.52
CA ARG A 139 -18.19 5.60 1.07
C ARG A 139 -17.14 5.19 2.10
N PRO A 140 -17.55 4.62 3.27
CA PRO A 140 -16.59 4.04 4.22
C PRO A 140 -15.74 2.96 3.57
N SER A 141 -14.45 2.98 3.85
CA SER A 141 -13.52 1.92 3.44
C SER A 141 -13.73 0.64 4.26
N LEU A 142 -13.04 -0.44 3.88
CA LEU A 142 -13.03 -1.66 4.69
C LEU A 142 -12.40 -1.40 6.06
N GLU A 143 -11.35 -0.59 6.13
CA GLU A 143 -10.64 -0.22 7.36
C GLU A 143 -11.53 0.62 8.29
N ASP A 144 -12.33 1.57 7.74
CA ASP A 144 -13.31 2.36 8.52
C ASP A 144 -14.38 1.45 9.12
N VAL A 145 -14.88 0.52 8.30
CA VAL A 145 -15.86 -0.47 8.75
C VAL A 145 -15.28 -1.38 9.84
N THR A 146 -14.05 -1.86 9.64
CA THR A 146 -13.33 -2.71 10.62
C THR A 146 -13.15 -1.97 11.95
N THR A 147 -12.75 -0.70 11.88
CA THR A 147 -12.63 0.17 13.05
C THR A 147 -13.98 0.36 13.75
N THR A 148 -15.05 0.51 12.98
CA THR A 148 -16.41 0.60 13.55
C THR A 148 -16.84 -0.71 14.23
N VAL A 149 -16.51 -1.85 13.62
CA VAL A 149 -16.77 -3.18 14.21
C VAL A 149 -15.97 -3.36 15.50
N SER A 150 -14.70 -2.97 15.55
CA SER A 150 -13.85 -3.10 16.73
C SER A 150 -14.41 -2.33 17.96
N ARG A 151 -15.18 -1.27 17.74
CA ARG A 151 -15.81 -0.46 18.79
C ARG A 151 -17.16 -1.04 19.30
N ARG A 152 -17.68 -2.12 18.70
CA ARG A 152 -18.92 -2.76 19.18
C ARG A 152 -18.72 -3.37 20.57
N PRO A 153 -19.76 -3.44 21.43
CA PRO A 153 -19.63 -3.91 22.81
C PRO A 153 -18.91 -5.25 22.98
N ARG A 154 -19.11 -6.18 22.04
CA ARG A 154 -18.42 -7.46 22.04
C ARG A 154 -16.90 -7.31 21.91
N TRP A 155 -16.44 -6.43 21.03
CA TRP A 155 -15.04 -6.32 20.62
C TRP A 155 -14.28 -5.23 21.36
N ALA A 156 -14.96 -4.17 21.81
CA ALA A 156 -14.37 -3.00 22.45
C ALA A 156 -13.33 -3.30 23.54
N PRO A 157 -13.51 -4.33 24.43
CA PRO A 157 -12.50 -4.61 25.46
C PRO A 157 -11.09 -4.90 24.94
N TRP A 158 -10.93 -5.37 23.70
CA TRP A 158 -9.61 -5.61 23.10
C TRP A 158 -9.04 -4.40 22.36
N PHE A 159 -9.84 -3.33 22.22
CA PHE A 159 -9.51 -2.16 21.40
C PHE A 159 -9.60 -0.82 22.15
N GLU A 160 -9.59 -0.82 23.49
CA GLU A 160 -9.71 0.40 24.30
C GLU A 160 -8.65 1.44 23.93
N ASP A 161 -7.38 1.04 23.80
CA ASP A 161 -6.24 1.90 23.45
C ASP A 161 -5.76 1.65 22.01
N PHE A 162 -6.66 1.27 21.11
CA PHE A 162 -6.30 0.97 19.74
C PHE A 162 -6.46 2.20 18.84
N ASP A 163 -5.34 2.66 18.32
CA ASP A 163 -5.28 3.63 17.23
C ASP A 163 -4.99 2.89 15.92
N PRO A 164 -5.94 2.84 14.97
CA PRO A 164 -5.75 2.11 13.73
C PRO A 164 -4.56 2.66 12.94
N PRO A 165 -3.65 1.80 12.46
CA PRO A 165 -2.42 2.22 11.79
C PRO A 165 -2.66 2.56 10.31
N PHE A 166 -3.71 3.33 10.00
CA PHE A 166 -3.99 3.76 8.63
C PHE A 166 -4.46 5.22 8.57
N VAL A 167 -4.32 5.82 7.41
CA VAL A 167 -4.85 7.14 7.08
C VAL A 167 -5.43 7.12 5.68
N HIS A 168 -6.68 7.51 5.53
CA HIS A 168 -7.25 7.79 4.22
C HIS A 168 -7.03 9.27 3.91
N LEU A 169 -6.04 9.52 3.05
CA LEU A 169 -5.71 10.88 2.62
C LEU A 169 -6.89 11.49 1.87
N ASP A 170 -7.19 12.74 2.20
CA ASP A 170 -8.18 13.51 1.50
C ASP A 170 -7.59 14.01 0.16
N PRO A 171 -8.17 13.62 -0.99
CA PRO A 171 -7.70 14.09 -2.28
C PRO A 171 -7.71 15.62 -2.43
N ASP A 172 -8.71 16.31 -1.86
CA ASP A 172 -8.84 17.78 -1.96
C ASP A 172 -7.73 18.51 -1.18
N GLY A 173 -7.23 17.90 -0.10
CA GLY A 173 -6.14 18.44 0.71
C GLY A 173 -4.74 17.97 0.29
N TYR A 174 -4.64 17.05 -0.67
CA TYR A 174 -3.38 16.35 -0.97
C TYR A 174 -2.29 17.26 -1.55
N GLU A 175 -2.65 18.23 -2.40
CA GLU A 175 -1.71 19.22 -2.96
C GLU A 175 -1.03 20.03 -1.84
N ALA A 176 -1.81 20.56 -0.89
CA ALA A 176 -1.27 21.31 0.24
C ALA A 176 -0.38 20.44 1.15
N LEU A 177 -0.77 19.18 1.36
CA LEU A 177 0.03 18.22 2.11
C LEU A 177 1.37 17.97 1.41
N ALA A 178 1.38 17.71 0.11
CA ALA A 178 2.57 17.46 -0.68
C ALA A 178 3.50 18.70 -0.70
N ALA A 179 2.95 19.89 -0.92
CA ALA A 179 3.70 21.15 -0.88
C ALA A 179 4.38 21.37 0.49
N SER A 180 3.69 21.05 1.59
CA SER A 180 4.26 21.14 2.94
C SER A 180 5.43 20.19 3.19
N ALA A 181 5.56 19.15 2.35
CA ALA A 181 6.62 18.16 2.37
C ALA A 181 7.75 18.41 1.35
N GLY A 182 7.66 19.51 0.56
CA GLY A 182 8.65 19.88 -0.45
C GLY A 182 8.46 19.19 -1.81
N LEU A 183 7.24 18.74 -2.10
CA LEU A 183 6.84 18.13 -3.36
C LEU A 183 5.79 19.01 -4.04
N ALA A 184 5.86 19.14 -5.37
CA ALA A 184 4.84 19.77 -6.18
C ALA A 184 3.96 18.69 -6.83
N LEU A 185 2.65 18.90 -6.85
CA LEU A 185 1.70 17.99 -7.48
C LEU A 185 1.59 18.32 -8.99
N ASP A 186 1.79 17.32 -9.83
CA ASP A 186 1.65 17.43 -11.29
C ASP A 186 0.26 16.98 -11.77
N ASP A 187 -0.22 15.87 -11.19
CA ASP A 187 -1.48 15.25 -11.56
C ASP A 187 -2.06 14.45 -10.39
N LEU A 188 -3.39 14.45 -10.28
CA LEU A 188 -4.11 13.67 -9.30
C LEU A 188 -5.39 13.13 -9.89
N VAL A 189 -5.53 11.81 -9.86
CA VAL A 189 -6.73 11.11 -10.33
C VAL A 189 -7.34 10.32 -9.18
N VAL A 190 -8.65 10.49 -8.99
CA VAL A 190 -9.44 9.71 -8.03
C VAL A 190 -10.42 8.83 -8.77
N GLY A 191 -10.46 7.56 -8.44
CA GLY A 191 -11.35 6.59 -9.05
C GLY A 191 -12.12 5.78 -8.02
N ASP A 192 -13.40 5.51 -8.29
CA ASP A 192 -14.18 4.50 -7.60
C ASP A 192 -13.87 3.14 -8.20
N ARG A 193 -13.28 2.26 -7.40
CA ARG A 193 -12.77 0.96 -7.84
C ARG A 193 -13.56 -0.15 -7.19
N GLN A 194 -13.71 -1.26 -7.93
CA GLN A 194 -14.40 -2.43 -7.43
C GLN A 194 -13.66 -3.69 -7.84
N TRP A 195 -13.70 -4.69 -6.96
CA TRP A 195 -13.20 -6.03 -7.22
C TRP A 195 -14.17 -7.06 -6.69
N ASP A 196 -14.65 -7.94 -7.56
CA ASP A 196 -15.49 -9.06 -7.20
C ASP A 196 -14.62 -10.30 -6.96
N PHE A 197 -14.61 -10.79 -5.73
CA PHE A 197 -13.90 -12.01 -5.35
C PHE A 197 -14.63 -13.30 -5.79
N GLY A 198 -15.81 -13.17 -6.38
CA GLY A 198 -16.63 -14.27 -6.84
C GLY A 198 -17.36 -15.03 -5.75
N SER A 199 -16.98 -14.86 -4.49
CA SER A 199 -17.70 -15.38 -3.32
C SER A 199 -17.36 -14.61 -2.05
N ARG A 200 -18.30 -14.66 -1.08
CA ARG A 200 -18.12 -14.12 0.26
C ARG A 200 -16.91 -14.74 0.98
N GLU A 201 -16.74 -16.05 0.85
CA GLU A 201 -15.67 -16.80 1.52
C GLU A 201 -14.28 -16.38 0.96
N ALA A 202 -14.17 -16.11 -0.34
CA ALA A 202 -12.94 -15.60 -0.93
C ALA A 202 -12.61 -14.19 -0.42
N PHE A 203 -13.62 -13.32 -0.35
CA PHE A 203 -13.47 -11.99 0.22
C PHE A 203 -13.11 -12.04 1.71
N GLN A 204 -13.74 -12.92 2.50
CA GLN A 204 -13.44 -13.09 3.92
C GLN A 204 -11.99 -13.54 4.16
N ARG A 205 -11.49 -14.50 3.37
CA ARG A 205 -10.09 -14.94 3.45
C ARG A 205 -9.12 -13.80 3.11
N TRP A 206 -9.40 -13.04 2.07
CA TRP A 206 -8.60 -11.88 1.71
C TRP A 206 -8.63 -10.80 2.80
N SER A 207 -9.80 -10.48 3.33
CA SER A 207 -9.99 -9.51 4.42
C SER A 207 -9.20 -9.92 5.67
N ALA A 208 -9.16 -11.20 6.01
CA ALA A 208 -8.39 -11.72 7.15
C ALA A 208 -6.89 -11.38 7.05
N MET A 209 -6.32 -11.41 5.85
CA MET A 209 -4.91 -11.04 5.63
C MET A 209 -4.66 -9.54 5.80
N GLY A 210 -5.60 -8.71 5.35
CA GLY A 210 -5.51 -7.25 5.47
C GLY A 210 -5.83 -6.72 6.87
N SER A 211 -6.48 -7.53 7.72
CA SER A 211 -6.97 -7.10 9.04
C SER A 211 -6.04 -7.47 10.20
N THR A 212 -4.78 -7.81 9.95
CA THR A 212 -3.84 -8.27 10.99
C THR A 212 -3.63 -7.25 12.10
N ALA A 213 -3.67 -5.95 11.78
CA ALA A 213 -3.57 -4.89 12.78
C ALA A 213 -4.66 -4.98 13.87
N TRP A 214 -5.85 -5.47 13.52
CA TRP A 214 -6.94 -5.72 14.46
C TRP A 214 -6.88 -7.13 15.03
N THR A 215 -6.75 -8.15 14.18
CA THR A 215 -6.86 -9.55 14.59
C THR A 215 -5.73 -10.01 15.49
N ASP A 216 -4.53 -9.41 15.41
CA ASP A 216 -3.41 -9.74 16.30
C ASP A 216 -3.64 -9.31 17.76
N ARG A 217 -4.60 -8.42 18.01
CA ARG A 217 -5.03 -8.04 19.36
C ARG A 217 -6.00 -9.03 19.99
N LEU A 218 -6.58 -9.93 19.18
CA LEU A 218 -7.61 -10.87 19.60
C LEU A 218 -7.03 -12.24 19.94
N PRO A 219 -7.66 -12.97 20.89
CA PRO A 219 -7.43 -14.40 21.05
C PRO A 219 -7.61 -15.15 19.74
N ALA A 220 -6.84 -16.21 19.54
CA ALA A 220 -6.82 -16.93 18.26
C ALA A 220 -8.20 -17.50 17.85
N ASP A 221 -9.00 -17.92 18.81
CA ASP A 221 -10.35 -18.46 18.62
C ASP A 221 -11.42 -17.40 18.32
N GLU A 222 -11.12 -16.12 18.53
CA GLU A 222 -12.03 -15.01 18.21
C GLU A 222 -11.74 -14.32 16.87
N ARG A 223 -10.57 -14.58 16.26
CA ARG A 223 -10.11 -13.88 15.03
C ARG A 223 -11.04 -14.11 13.84
N GLU A 224 -11.42 -15.36 13.59
CA GLU A 224 -12.31 -15.71 12.48
C GLU A 224 -13.67 -15.05 12.63
N ARG A 225 -14.21 -15.03 13.86
CA ARG A 225 -15.48 -14.38 14.15
C ARG A 225 -15.44 -12.88 13.97
N PHE A 226 -14.34 -12.23 14.36
CA PHE A 226 -14.16 -10.81 14.11
C PHE A 226 -14.15 -10.49 12.62
N VAL A 227 -13.42 -11.27 11.82
CA VAL A 227 -13.40 -11.10 10.35
C VAL A 227 -14.79 -11.36 9.75
N THR A 228 -15.55 -12.31 10.27
CA THR A 228 -16.95 -12.53 9.86
C THR A 228 -17.82 -11.30 10.13
N ASP A 229 -17.75 -10.74 11.35
CA ASP A 229 -18.49 -9.53 11.72
C ASP A 229 -18.07 -8.31 10.87
N GLN A 230 -16.79 -8.20 10.51
CA GLN A 230 -16.26 -7.19 9.61
C GLN A 230 -16.85 -7.33 8.20
N VAL A 231 -16.81 -8.53 7.64
CA VAL A 231 -17.36 -8.81 6.30
C VAL A 231 -18.87 -8.56 6.27
N ASP A 232 -19.61 -9.02 7.27
CA ASP A 232 -21.04 -8.74 7.41
C ASP A 232 -21.36 -7.24 7.45
N ALA A 233 -20.52 -6.47 8.11
CA ALA A 233 -20.67 -5.02 8.17
C ALA A 233 -20.35 -4.36 6.84
N TYR A 234 -19.32 -4.83 6.16
CA TYR A 234 -18.88 -4.27 4.89
C TYR A 234 -19.85 -4.60 3.73
N GLU A 235 -20.42 -5.79 3.71
CA GLU A 235 -21.45 -6.17 2.74
C GLU A 235 -22.72 -5.29 2.84
N ARG A 236 -23.01 -4.74 4.03
CA ARG A 236 -24.09 -3.72 4.17
C ARG A 236 -23.72 -2.38 3.53
N VAL A 237 -22.43 -2.05 3.41
CA VAL A 237 -21.94 -0.84 2.74
C VAL A 237 -21.98 -1.02 1.22
N THR A 238 -21.53 -2.17 0.72
CA THR A 238 -21.46 -2.43 -0.73
C THR A 238 -22.79 -2.92 -1.31
N GLY A 239 -23.66 -3.48 -0.49
CA GLY A 239 -24.92 -4.11 -0.93
C GLY A 239 -24.74 -5.44 -1.66
N THR A 240 -23.53 -5.96 -1.77
CA THR A 240 -23.21 -7.16 -2.54
C THR A 240 -22.18 -8.01 -1.80
N ALA A 241 -22.49 -9.31 -1.65
CA ALA A 241 -21.56 -10.27 -1.06
C ALA A 241 -20.34 -10.50 -1.94
N GLY A 242 -19.17 -10.56 -1.33
CA GLY A 242 -17.91 -10.81 -2.04
C GLY A 242 -17.36 -9.61 -2.85
N LEU A 243 -18.03 -8.46 -2.82
CA LEU A 243 -17.59 -7.25 -3.51
C LEU A 243 -16.72 -6.39 -2.59
N PHE A 244 -15.52 -6.07 -3.04
CA PHE A 244 -14.64 -5.05 -2.45
C PHE A 244 -14.70 -3.78 -3.31
N ALA A 245 -15.12 -2.67 -2.71
CA ALA A 245 -15.27 -1.39 -3.38
C ALA A 245 -14.55 -0.29 -2.60
N PHE A 246 -13.64 0.44 -3.24
CA PHE A 246 -12.75 1.38 -2.58
C PHE A 246 -12.47 2.61 -3.44
N MET A 247 -12.25 3.74 -2.79
CA MET A 247 -11.75 4.93 -3.47
C MET A 247 -10.24 4.83 -3.59
N GLN A 248 -9.72 5.08 -4.77
CA GLN A 248 -8.29 5.04 -5.05
C GLN A 248 -7.84 6.38 -5.60
N MET A 249 -6.81 6.94 -4.99
CA MET A 249 -6.11 8.13 -5.49
C MET A 249 -4.79 7.69 -6.11
N ARG A 250 -4.49 8.24 -7.30
CA ARG A 250 -3.17 8.19 -7.91
C ARG A 250 -2.67 9.60 -8.11
N ALA A 251 -1.51 9.91 -7.58
CA ALA A 251 -0.87 11.21 -7.68
C ALA A 251 0.51 11.09 -8.34
N ARG A 252 0.83 12.05 -9.19
CA ARG A 252 2.17 12.29 -9.73
C ARG A 252 2.70 13.57 -9.14
N LEU A 253 3.91 13.53 -8.64
CA LEU A 253 4.55 14.65 -7.97
C LEU A 253 6.01 14.73 -8.41
N HIS A 254 6.61 15.87 -8.23
CA HIS A 254 8.05 16.03 -8.37
C HIS A 254 8.65 16.85 -7.23
N ARG A 255 9.93 16.65 -7.00
CA ARG A 255 10.69 17.51 -6.11
C ARG A 255 11.08 18.79 -6.87
N GLY A 256 10.90 19.95 -6.24
CA GLY A 256 11.32 21.23 -6.82
C GLY A 256 12.82 21.28 -7.18
N GLN A 257 13.17 22.15 -8.14
CA GLN A 257 14.53 22.31 -8.67
C GLN A 257 15.49 23.04 -7.71
N THR A 258 14.99 23.63 -6.62
CA THR A 258 15.86 24.37 -5.67
C THR A 258 16.70 23.41 -4.85
N GLY A 259 18.00 23.52 -5.06
CA GLY A 259 19.07 22.83 -4.40
C GLY A 259 19.25 23.17 -2.93
#